data_1b119106f351b1dbdbc6fe970d3d9b8f
#
_entry.id   1b119106f351b1dbdbc6fe970d3d9b8f
#
_cell.length_a   1.000
_cell.length_b   1.000
_cell.length_c   1.000
_cell.angle_alpha   90.00
_cell.angle_beta   90.00
_cell.angle_gamma   90.00
#
_symmetry.space_group_name_H-M   'P 1'
#
loop_
_entity.id
_entity.type
_entity.pdbx_description
1 polymer ?
#
loop_
_entity_poly.entity_id
_entity_poly.type
_entity_poly.pdbx_seq_one_letter_code
_entity_poly.pdbx_strand_id
1 'polypeptide(L)'
;MVDFKADERLNTLNHSCAHVMAQAVKHLYPEAKFWVGPVVKEGFYYDIDLGENAVNDDVIAAIEKEMKKICKEGKKIYRREISKAEALELFKDDEYKLDLIDGLEDGNISVYDQGDFTDLCRGPHVDNTKLCKNFKLIKYSGVYWKGDANNHVMQRIYGVCFPTAEELEAHLQLLEEAKERDHRKIGKDMGLFMVDDLIGRGLPMFLPKGYTIWQEPVSYTHLTLPTILLV
;
A
#
# COMPACT_ATOMS: atom_id res chain seq x y z
N MET A 1 10.00 11.16 7.23
CA MET A 1 8.99 10.11 6.91
C MET A 1 9.74 8.81 6.79
N VAL A 2 9.23 7.73 7.39
CA VAL A 2 9.88 6.40 7.36
C VAL A 2 9.81 5.84 5.95
N ASP A 3 10.90 5.23 5.47
CA ASP A 3 10.94 4.50 4.20
C ASP A 3 10.91 3.00 4.48
N PHE A 4 9.71 2.40 4.35
CA PHE A 4 9.49 0.98 4.66
C PHE A 4 10.21 0.03 3.70
N LYS A 5 10.55 0.49 2.50
CA LYS A 5 11.25 -0.32 1.52
C LYS A 5 12.76 -0.37 1.78
N ALA A 6 13.33 0.73 2.27
CA ALA A 6 14.77 0.86 2.52
C ALA A 6 15.20 0.23 3.86
N ASP A 7 14.32 0.20 4.86
CA ASP A 7 14.58 -0.46 6.14
C ASP A 7 14.25 -1.96 6.04
N GLU A 8 15.26 -2.82 6.08
CA GLU A 8 15.14 -4.27 5.91
C GLU A 8 14.20 -4.91 6.94
N ARG A 9 14.23 -4.44 8.20
CA ARG A 9 13.37 -4.94 9.27
C ARG A 9 11.91 -4.57 9.04
N LEU A 10 11.65 -3.31 8.70
CA LEU A 10 10.29 -2.84 8.40
C LEU A 10 9.77 -3.45 7.10
N ASN A 11 10.64 -3.64 6.11
CA ASN A 11 10.31 -4.30 4.86
C ASN A 11 9.79 -5.73 5.12
N THR A 12 10.59 -6.55 5.83
CA THR A 12 10.21 -7.93 6.17
C THR A 12 8.91 -8.00 6.98
N LEU A 13 8.74 -7.08 7.95
CA LEU A 13 7.53 -7.00 8.77
C LEU A 13 6.29 -6.63 7.94
N ASN A 14 6.39 -5.61 7.11
CA ASN A 14 5.30 -5.15 6.26
C ASN A 14 4.95 -6.18 5.17
N HIS A 15 5.94 -6.85 4.59
CA HIS A 15 5.73 -7.94 3.66
C HIS A 15 4.94 -9.10 4.31
N SER A 16 5.31 -9.47 5.54
CA SER A 16 4.58 -10.50 6.29
C SER A 16 3.16 -10.04 6.67
N CYS A 17 2.99 -8.76 7.00
CA CYS A 17 1.68 -8.21 7.28
C CYS A 17 0.76 -8.20 6.04
N ALA A 18 1.31 -8.03 4.83
CA ALA A 18 0.58 -8.18 3.58
C ALA A 18 0.00 -9.61 3.43
N HIS A 19 0.78 -10.65 3.79
CA HIS A 19 0.30 -12.03 3.81
C HIS A 19 -0.76 -12.29 4.89
N VAL A 20 -0.63 -11.67 6.08
CA VAL A 20 -1.69 -11.72 7.12
C VAL A 20 -2.98 -11.11 6.61
N MET A 21 -2.89 -10.00 5.86
CA MET A 21 -4.06 -9.38 5.23
C MET A 21 -4.66 -10.29 4.15
N ALA A 22 -3.85 -10.89 3.29
CA ALA A 22 -4.32 -11.82 2.26
C ALA A 22 -5.04 -13.03 2.87
N GLN A 23 -4.49 -13.62 3.95
CA GLN A 23 -5.16 -14.69 4.71
C GLN A 23 -6.49 -14.23 5.29
N ALA A 24 -6.55 -13.04 5.90
CA ALA A 24 -7.79 -12.48 6.45
C ALA A 24 -8.86 -12.29 5.37
N VAL A 25 -8.46 -11.80 4.20
CA VAL A 25 -9.37 -11.68 3.05
C VAL A 25 -9.85 -13.05 2.59
N LYS A 26 -8.96 -14.05 2.49
CA LYS A 26 -9.33 -15.41 2.08
C LYS A 26 -10.31 -16.07 3.04
N HIS A 27 -10.21 -15.81 4.35
CA HIS A 27 -11.17 -16.28 5.35
C HIS A 27 -12.57 -15.65 5.18
N LEU A 28 -12.63 -14.38 4.84
CA LEU A 28 -13.89 -13.65 4.67
C LEU A 28 -14.50 -13.85 3.28
N TYR A 29 -13.65 -14.02 2.29
CA TYR A 29 -14.01 -14.18 0.87
C TYR A 29 -13.25 -15.37 0.27
N PRO A 30 -13.75 -16.60 0.41
CA PRO A 30 -13.07 -17.81 -0.06
C PRO A 30 -12.76 -17.81 -1.56
N GLU A 31 -13.58 -17.14 -2.37
CA GLU A 31 -13.42 -17.00 -3.82
C GLU A 31 -12.43 -15.90 -4.23
N ALA A 32 -11.91 -15.13 -3.28
CA ALA A 32 -10.95 -14.07 -3.57
C ALA A 32 -9.69 -14.61 -4.22
N LYS A 33 -9.20 -13.91 -5.25
CA LYS A 33 -7.96 -14.20 -5.96
C LYS A 33 -6.93 -13.12 -5.67
N PHE A 34 -5.67 -13.48 -5.72
CA PHE A 34 -4.58 -12.62 -5.26
C PHE A 34 -3.50 -12.45 -6.32
N TRP A 35 -3.09 -11.23 -6.58
CA TRP A 35 -1.98 -11.00 -7.50
C TRP A 35 -0.65 -10.82 -6.76
N VAL A 36 -0.30 -9.58 -6.37
CA VAL A 36 0.98 -9.27 -5.72
C VAL A 36 0.81 -8.36 -4.51
N GLY A 37 1.67 -8.56 -3.50
CA GLY A 37 1.66 -7.80 -2.24
C GLY A 37 3.03 -7.21 -1.87
N PRO A 38 3.61 -6.28 -2.66
CA PRO A 38 4.92 -5.73 -2.39
C PRO A 38 4.90 -4.68 -1.28
N VAL A 39 6.07 -4.49 -0.67
CA VAL A 39 6.35 -3.34 0.19
C VAL A 39 6.78 -2.16 -0.65
N VAL A 40 6.21 -1.01 -0.38
CA VAL A 40 6.51 0.27 -1.01
C VAL A 40 7.04 1.25 0.03
N LYS A 41 7.44 2.44 -0.41
CA LYS A 41 8.01 3.46 0.46
C LYS A 41 7.09 3.86 1.63
N GLU A 42 5.77 3.89 1.39
CA GLU A 42 4.75 4.33 2.35
C GLU A 42 4.13 3.17 3.16
N GLY A 43 4.58 1.92 3.01
CA GLY A 43 4.03 0.74 3.68
C GLY A 43 3.96 -0.46 2.75
N PHE A 44 2.88 -1.22 2.80
CA PHE A 44 2.61 -2.34 1.88
C PHE A 44 1.26 -2.16 1.19
N TYR A 45 1.05 -2.88 0.11
CA TYR A 45 -0.28 -3.08 -0.45
C TYR A 45 -0.46 -4.54 -0.91
N TYR A 46 -1.68 -4.91 -1.19
CA TYR A 46 -1.99 -6.14 -1.90
C TYR A 46 -3.08 -5.90 -2.94
N ASP A 47 -2.90 -6.46 -4.12
CA ASP A 47 -3.88 -6.43 -5.20
C ASP A 47 -4.73 -7.68 -5.15
N ILE A 48 -6.03 -7.50 -4.95
CA ILE A 48 -6.99 -8.55 -4.64
C ILE A 48 -8.18 -8.43 -5.58
N ASP A 49 -8.60 -9.52 -6.15
CA ASP A 49 -9.87 -9.62 -6.87
C ASP A 49 -10.91 -10.25 -5.95
N LEU A 50 -11.94 -9.47 -5.60
CA LEU A 50 -13.06 -9.90 -4.77
C LEU A 50 -14.30 -10.28 -5.60
N GLY A 51 -14.15 -10.43 -6.92
CA GLY A 51 -15.27 -10.66 -7.83
C GLY A 51 -16.26 -9.50 -7.83
N GLU A 52 -17.53 -9.78 -7.55
CA GLU A 52 -18.58 -8.76 -7.51
C GLU A 52 -18.57 -7.88 -6.24
N ASN A 53 -17.76 -8.23 -5.23
CA ASN A 53 -17.70 -7.49 -3.98
C ASN A 53 -16.79 -6.27 -4.10
N ALA A 54 -17.29 -5.10 -3.72
CA ALA A 54 -16.50 -3.87 -3.65
C ALA A 54 -15.96 -3.65 -2.24
N VAL A 55 -14.72 -3.16 -2.15
CA VAL A 55 -14.14 -2.72 -0.87
C VAL A 55 -14.80 -1.42 -0.43
N ASN A 56 -15.23 -1.38 0.82
CA ASN A 56 -15.73 -0.20 1.54
C ASN A 56 -15.17 -0.20 2.95
N ASP A 57 -15.51 0.82 3.75
CA ASP A 57 -14.99 0.96 5.10
C ASP A 57 -15.41 -0.19 6.03
N ASP A 58 -16.60 -0.77 5.84
CA ASP A 58 -17.07 -1.92 6.62
C ASP A 58 -16.25 -3.17 6.30
N VAL A 59 -15.94 -3.38 5.03
CA VAL A 59 -15.07 -4.49 4.57
C VAL A 59 -13.66 -4.33 5.14
N ILE A 60 -13.09 -3.13 5.11
CA ILE A 60 -11.78 -2.85 5.72
C ILE A 60 -11.81 -3.14 7.22
N ALA A 61 -12.85 -2.71 7.94
CA ALA A 61 -12.99 -2.99 9.37
C ALA A 61 -13.11 -4.51 9.67
N ALA A 62 -13.83 -5.25 8.82
CA ALA A 62 -13.93 -6.71 8.93
C ALA A 62 -12.58 -7.39 8.69
N ILE A 63 -11.83 -6.97 7.67
CA ILE A 63 -10.48 -7.49 7.38
C ILE A 63 -9.55 -7.20 8.56
N GLU A 64 -9.51 -5.97 9.10
CA GLU A 64 -8.70 -5.63 10.27
C GLU A 64 -9.03 -6.50 11.50
N LYS A 65 -10.32 -6.78 11.72
CA LYS A 65 -10.77 -7.63 12.81
C LYS A 65 -10.26 -9.06 12.64
N GLU A 66 -10.32 -9.60 11.42
CA GLU A 66 -9.82 -10.94 11.12
C GLU A 66 -8.28 -11.02 11.20
N MET A 67 -7.56 -10.03 10.67
CA MET A 67 -6.10 -9.91 10.84
C MET A 67 -5.69 -9.93 12.30
N LYS A 68 -6.42 -9.22 13.18
CA LYS A 68 -6.15 -9.23 14.64
C LYS A 68 -6.31 -10.62 15.26
N LYS A 69 -7.24 -11.45 14.76
CA LYS A 69 -7.39 -12.84 15.21
C LYS A 69 -6.19 -13.68 14.76
N ILE A 70 -5.82 -13.60 13.48
CA ILE A 70 -4.67 -14.31 12.91
C ILE A 70 -3.38 -13.98 13.68
N CYS A 71 -3.14 -12.70 13.95
CA CYS A 71 -2.00 -12.26 14.75
C CYS A 71 -2.04 -12.82 16.18
N LYS A 72 -3.23 -12.91 16.79
CA LYS A 72 -3.43 -13.47 18.15
C LYS A 72 -3.14 -14.97 18.21
N GLU A 73 -3.51 -15.71 17.16
CA GLU A 73 -3.25 -17.14 17.06
C GLU A 73 -1.75 -17.45 16.99
N GLY A 74 -0.98 -16.57 16.37
CA GLY A 74 0.48 -16.65 16.38
C GLY A 74 1.01 -17.86 15.64
N LYS A 75 0.52 -18.06 14.42
CA LYS A 75 1.00 -19.15 13.56
C LYS A 75 2.40 -18.85 13.04
N LYS A 76 3.21 -19.90 12.91
CA LYS A 76 4.54 -19.79 12.30
C LYS A 76 4.40 -19.65 10.79
N ILE A 77 5.34 -18.95 10.18
CA ILE A 77 5.46 -18.80 8.74
C ILE A 77 6.64 -19.65 8.27
N TYR A 78 6.38 -20.53 7.31
CA TYR A 78 7.38 -21.46 6.81
C TYR A 78 7.62 -21.25 5.32
N ARG A 79 8.89 -21.18 4.92
CA ARG A 79 9.28 -21.22 3.51
C ARG A 79 9.36 -22.66 3.03
N ARG A 80 8.78 -22.92 1.86
CA ARG A 80 8.87 -24.20 1.16
C ARG A 80 9.22 -23.97 -0.30
N GLU A 81 10.13 -24.76 -0.83
CA GLU A 81 10.42 -24.79 -2.26
C GLU A 81 9.60 -25.90 -2.93
N ILE A 82 9.01 -25.60 -4.07
CA ILE A 82 8.13 -26.50 -4.80
C ILE A 82 8.51 -26.49 -6.28
N SER A 83 8.17 -27.58 -6.98
CA SER A 83 8.28 -27.67 -8.43
C SER A 83 7.22 -26.81 -9.13
N LYS A 84 7.46 -26.46 -10.40
CA LYS A 84 6.48 -25.73 -11.21
C LYS A 84 5.15 -26.49 -11.33
N ALA A 85 5.20 -27.83 -11.46
CA ALA A 85 4.01 -28.66 -11.53
C ALA A 85 3.18 -28.60 -10.24
N GLU A 86 3.83 -28.66 -9.07
CA GLU A 86 3.15 -28.51 -7.77
C GLU A 86 2.57 -27.10 -7.59
N ALA A 87 3.28 -26.07 -8.04
CA ALA A 87 2.80 -24.69 -7.98
C ALA A 87 1.54 -24.50 -8.83
N LEU A 88 1.52 -25.03 -10.05
CA LEU A 88 0.35 -24.96 -10.94
C LEU A 88 -0.87 -25.69 -10.35
N GLU A 89 -0.67 -26.84 -9.69
CA GLU A 89 -1.77 -27.56 -9.03
C GLU A 89 -2.27 -26.82 -7.78
N LEU A 90 -1.34 -26.24 -6.99
CA LEU A 90 -1.67 -25.51 -5.75
C LEU A 90 -2.50 -24.25 -6.02
N PHE A 91 -2.18 -23.54 -7.10
CA PHE A 91 -2.83 -22.27 -7.46
C PHE A 91 -3.77 -22.38 -8.67
N LYS A 92 -4.25 -23.58 -9.02
CA LYS A 92 -5.09 -23.81 -10.21
C LYS A 92 -6.34 -22.94 -10.29
N ASP A 93 -6.89 -22.52 -9.15
CA ASP A 93 -8.10 -21.71 -9.06
C ASP A 93 -7.82 -20.20 -9.06
N ASP A 94 -6.54 -19.79 -9.11
CA ASP A 94 -6.12 -18.39 -9.12
C ASP A 94 -5.34 -18.05 -10.40
N GLU A 95 -6.04 -17.50 -11.39
CA GLU A 95 -5.47 -17.14 -12.70
C GLU A 95 -4.32 -16.12 -12.60
N TYR A 96 -4.34 -15.24 -11.60
CA TYR A 96 -3.29 -14.26 -11.39
C TYR A 96 -2.00 -14.90 -10.88
N LYS A 97 -2.10 -15.93 -10.03
CA LYS A 97 -0.95 -16.72 -9.60
C LYS A 97 -0.43 -17.62 -10.71
N LEU A 98 -1.31 -18.20 -11.52
CA LEU A 98 -0.90 -18.98 -12.68
C LEU A 98 -0.09 -18.17 -13.68
N ASP A 99 -0.51 -16.92 -13.97
CA ASP A 99 0.23 -16.01 -14.83
C ASP A 99 1.62 -15.66 -14.28
N LEU A 100 1.74 -15.49 -12.95
CA LEU A 100 3.05 -15.28 -12.32
C LEU A 100 3.95 -16.52 -12.40
N ILE A 101 3.39 -17.71 -12.18
CA ILE A 101 4.13 -18.98 -12.23
C ILE A 101 4.61 -19.29 -13.65
N ASP A 102 3.83 -18.93 -14.68
CA ASP A 102 4.22 -19.16 -16.07
C ASP A 102 5.53 -18.45 -16.44
N GLY A 103 5.71 -17.24 -15.90
CA GLY A 103 6.94 -16.45 -16.05
C GLY A 103 8.13 -16.92 -15.20
N LEU A 104 7.99 -17.95 -14.36
CA LEU A 104 9.06 -18.47 -13.50
C LEU A 104 9.73 -19.72 -14.09
N GLU A 105 11.06 -19.82 -13.91
CA GLU A 105 11.83 -21.01 -14.22
C GLU A 105 11.58 -22.11 -13.17
N ASP A 106 11.59 -23.37 -13.60
CA ASP A 106 11.47 -24.51 -12.70
C ASP A 106 12.70 -24.59 -11.76
N GLY A 107 12.46 -24.95 -10.49
CA GLY A 107 13.48 -25.07 -9.46
C GLY A 107 13.72 -23.79 -8.63
N ASN A 108 13.07 -22.65 -8.96
CA ASN A 108 13.20 -21.38 -8.23
C ASN A 108 11.86 -20.87 -7.63
N ILE A 109 10.89 -21.78 -7.46
CA ILE A 109 9.57 -21.43 -6.97
C ILE A 109 9.51 -21.66 -5.47
N SER A 110 9.31 -20.59 -4.69
CA SER A 110 9.10 -20.68 -3.26
C SER A 110 7.71 -20.20 -2.87
N VAL A 111 7.13 -20.90 -1.92
CA VAL A 111 5.87 -20.54 -1.28
C VAL A 111 6.08 -20.40 0.21
N TYR A 112 5.20 -19.63 0.82
CA TYR A 112 5.18 -19.46 2.26
C TYR A 112 3.84 -19.94 2.81
N ASP A 113 3.92 -20.90 3.73
CA ASP A 113 2.77 -21.46 4.42
C ASP A 113 2.56 -20.71 5.75
N GLN A 114 1.35 -20.22 5.98
CA GLN A 114 0.95 -19.48 7.15
C GLN A 114 -0.36 -20.06 7.71
N GLY A 115 -0.26 -21.16 8.46
CA GLY A 115 -1.43 -21.89 8.94
C GLY A 115 -2.18 -22.57 7.80
N ASP A 116 -3.37 -22.10 7.50
CA ASP A 116 -4.27 -22.58 6.43
C ASP A 116 -4.16 -21.76 5.14
N PHE A 117 -3.24 -20.80 5.09
CA PHE A 117 -2.99 -19.96 3.92
C PHE A 117 -1.60 -20.20 3.35
N THR A 118 -1.51 -20.37 2.04
CA THR A 118 -0.25 -20.50 1.30
C THR A 118 -0.20 -19.46 0.20
N ASP A 119 0.95 -18.77 0.08
CA ASP A 119 1.15 -17.78 -0.96
C ASP A 119 2.46 -17.98 -1.71
N LEU A 120 2.44 -17.62 -3.00
CA LEU A 120 3.63 -17.59 -3.87
C LEU A 120 4.46 -16.36 -3.53
N CYS A 121 5.66 -16.57 -2.98
CA CYS A 121 6.48 -15.46 -2.53
C CYS A 121 7.96 -15.82 -2.45
N ARG A 122 8.82 -14.80 -2.69
CA ARG A 122 10.29 -14.95 -2.55
C ARG A 122 10.78 -14.70 -1.13
N GLY A 123 9.97 -14.03 -0.30
CA GLY A 123 10.37 -13.60 1.05
C GLY A 123 11.33 -12.39 1.05
N PRO A 124 12.00 -12.11 2.17
CA PRO A 124 11.86 -12.79 3.46
C PRO A 124 10.56 -12.47 4.22
N HIS A 125 10.26 -13.28 5.22
CA HIS A 125 9.15 -13.08 6.15
C HIS A 125 9.59 -13.22 7.60
N VAL A 126 8.78 -12.70 8.53
CA VAL A 126 8.97 -12.94 9.97
C VAL A 126 8.58 -14.36 10.32
N ASP A 127 9.12 -14.89 11.43
CA ASP A 127 8.90 -16.28 11.85
C ASP A 127 7.49 -16.55 12.34
N ASN A 128 6.76 -15.51 12.77
CA ASN A 128 5.46 -15.68 13.43
C ASN A 128 4.53 -14.47 13.20
N THR A 129 3.26 -14.73 12.93
CA THR A 129 2.23 -13.71 12.70
C THR A 129 1.99 -12.78 13.87
N LYS A 130 2.36 -13.17 15.13
CA LYS A 130 2.28 -12.29 16.31
C LYS A 130 3.06 -10.99 16.17
N LEU A 131 4.13 -11.00 15.38
CA LEU A 131 4.95 -9.81 15.14
C LEU A 131 4.21 -8.75 14.35
N CYS A 132 3.22 -9.14 13.53
CA CYS A 132 2.41 -8.25 12.70
C CYS A 132 1.21 -7.62 13.45
N LYS A 133 1.18 -7.61 14.77
CA LYS A 133 0.04 -7.17 15.59
C LYS A 133 -0.26 -5.67 15.53
N ASN A 134 0.76 -4.84 15.28
CA ASN A 134 0.64 -3.38 15.28
C ASN A 134 0.53 -2.87 13.83
N PHE A 135 -0.63 -3.03 13.24
CA PHE A 135 -0.90 -2.65 11.86
C PHE A 135 -2.12 -1.74 11.76
N LYS A 136 -2.23 -1.06 10.63
CA LYS A 136 -3.43 -0.31 10.21
C LYS A 136 -3.58 -0.37 8.71
N LEU A 137 -4.80 -0.62 8.23
CA LEU A 137 -5.16 -0.42 6.83
C LEU A 137 -5.50 1.05 6.62
N ILE A 138 -4.86 1.70 5.63
CA ILE A 138 -4.90 3.18 5.50
C ILE A 138 -5.87 3.62 4.42
N LYS A 139 -5.87 2.95 3.29
CA LYS A 139 -6.68 3.31 2.12
C LYS A 139 -6.89 2.11 1.20
N TYR A 140 -7.85 2.23 0.32
CA TYR A 140 -8.09 1.31 -0.78
C TYR A 140 -8.36 2.06 -2.08
N SER A 141 -8.13 1.42 -3.22
CA SER A 141 -8.38 1.98 -4.54
C SER A 141 -8.58 0.87 -5.58
N GLY A 142 -9.34 1.15 -6.62
CA GLY A 142 -9.36 0.32 -7.81
C GLY A 142 -8.05 0.44 -8.59
N VAL A 143 -7.58 -0.65 -9.17
CA VAL A 143 -6.40 -0.70 -10.03
C VAL A 143 -6.63 -1.71 -11.14
N TYR A 144 -6.19 -1.40 -12.35
CA TYR A 144 -6.27 -2.36 -13.47
C TYR A 144 -5.15 -3.39 -13.36
N TRP A 145 -5.49 -4.67 -13.58
CA TRP A 145 -4.48 -5.73 -13.62
C TRP A 145 -3.42 -5.42 -14.67
N LYS A 146 -2.15 -5.57 -14.32
CA LYS A 146 -0.97 -5.20 -15.13
C LYS A 146 -0.95 -3.75 -15.61
N GLY A 147 -1.80 -2.87 -15.05
CA GLY A 147 -1.88 -1.46 -15.44
C GLY A 147 -2.58 -1.20 -16.78
N ASP A 148 -3.21 -2.19 -17.37
CA ASP A 148 -3.95 -2.05 -18.63
C ASP A 148 -5.44 -1.84 -18.35
N ALA A 149 -5.99 -0.73 -18.84
CA ALA A 149 -7.40 -0.35 -18.65
C ALA A 149 -8.41 -1.32 -19.30
N ASN A 150 -7.97 -2.21 -20.19
CA ASN A 150 -8.79 -3.24 -20.80
C ASN A 150 -8.91 -4.49 -19.91
N ASN A 151 -8.06 -4.63 -18.89
CA ASN A 151 -8.06 -5.75 -17.98
C ASN A 151 -9.04 -5.56 -16.81
N HIS A 152 -9.23 -6.63 -16.03
CA HIS A 152 -10.05 -6.61 -14.83
C HIS A 152 -9.59 -5.56 -13.82
N VAL A 153 -10.57 -4.95 -13.13
CA VAL A 153 -10.32 -4.04 -12.04
C VAL A 153 -10.16 -4.83 -10.74
N MET A 154 -8.97 -4.75 -10.18
CA MET A 154 -8.66 -5.34 -8.86
C MET A 154 -8.80 -4.27 -7.77
N GLN A 155 -8.93 -4.71 -6.54
CA GLN A 155 -8.94 -3.86 -5.35
C GLN A 155 -7.54 -3.85 -4.74
N ARG A 156 -6.94 -2.66 -4.64
CA ARG A 156 -5.65 -2.47 -3.96
C ARG A 156 -5.89 -1.93 -2.58
N ILE A 157 -5.51 -2.69 -1.56
CA ILE A 157 -5.61 -2.31 -0.16
C ILE A 157 -4.22 -1.99 0.36
N TYR A 158 -4.07 -0.80 0.97
CA TYR A 158 -2.81 -0.32 1.54
C TYR A 158 -2.82 -0.43 3.05
N GLY A 159 -1.69 -0.80 3.62
CA GLY A 159 -1.51 -0.87 5.05
C GLY A 159 -0.09 -0.55 5.49
N VAL A 160 0.07 -0.38 6.79
CA VAL A 160 1.36 -0.24 7.48
C VAL A 160 1.40 -1.17 8.68
N CYS A 161 2.60 -1.65 8.99
CA CYS A 161 2.86 -2.42 10.19
C CYS A 161 4.15 -1.93 10.85
N PHE A 162 4.11 -1.77 12.17
CA PHE A 162 5.24 -1.35 12.98
C PHE A 162 5.57 -2.36 14.08
N PRO A 163 6.82 -2.40 14.56
CA PRO A 163 7.22 -3.28 15.67
C PRO A 163 6.48 -2.95 16.97
N THR A 164 6.22 -1.67 17.23
CA THR A 164 5.56 -1.19 18.46
C THR A 164 4.26 -0.43 18.16
N ALA A 165 3.38 -0.36 19.14
CA ALA A 165 2.13 0.38 19.01
C ALA A 165 2.38 1.90 19.00
N GLU A 166 3.38 2.36 19.75
CA GLU A 166 3.78 3.76 19.83
C GLU A 166 4.27 4.29 18.47
N GLU A 167 5.08 3.49 17.75
CA GLU A 167 5.56 3.84 16.41
C GLU A 167 4.41 3.92 15.41
N LEU A 168 3.44 2.99 15.49
CA LEU A 168 2.25 3.01 14.65
C LEU A 168 1.42 4.26 14.91
N GLU A 169 1.16 4.58 16.19
CA GLU A 169 0.35 5.73 16.58
C GLU A 169 1.01 7.05 16.14
N ALA A 170 2.32 7.19 16.37
CA ALA A 170 3.08 8.35 15.91
C ALA A 170 3.01 8.52 14.38
N HIS A 171 3.10 7.41 13.63
CA HIS A 171 2.96 7.45 12.17
C HIS A 171 1.55 7.86 11.72
N LEU A 172 0.50 7.35 12.38
CA LEU A 172 -0.88 7.72 12.07
C LEU A 172 -1.15 9.21 12.38
N GLN A 173 -0.59 9.74 13.46
CA GLN A 173 -0.66 11.17 13.77
C GLN A 173 0.00 12.02 12.68
N LEU A 174 1.19 11.62 12.20
CA LEU A 174 1.84 12.32 11.08
C LEU A 174 1.01 12.30 9.78
N LEU A 175 0.32 11.18 9.51
CA LEU A 175 -0.57 11.11 8.35
C LEU A 175 -1.78 12.04 8.49
N GLU A 176 -2.37 12.15 9.68
CA GLU A 176 -3.48 13.05 9.95
C GLU A 176 -3.04 14.52 9.85
N GLU A 177 -1.92 14.89 10.46
CA GLU A 177 -1.34 16.22 10.31
C GLU A 177 -1.05 16.56 8.84
N ALA A 178 -0.57 15.57 8.04
CA ALA A 178 -0.33 15.78 6.63
C ALA A 178 -1.62 16.06 5.84
N LYS A 179 -2.74 15.42 6.21
CA LYS A 179 -4.06 15.70 5.62
C LYS A 179 -4.56 17.10 5.99
N GLU A 180 -4.35 17.52 7.24
CA GLU A 180 -4.72 18.88 7.69
C GLU A 180 -3.91 19.95 6.95
N ARG A 181 -2.63 19.66 6.65
CA ARG A 181 -1.73 20.56 5.91
C ARG A 181 -1.84 20.42 4.38
N ASP A 182 -2.85 19.75 3.86
CA ASP A 182 -3.03 19.64 2.40
C ASP A 182 -3.25 21.02 1.80
N HIS A 183 -2.28 21.47 1.01
CA HIS A 183 -2.29 22.80 0.36
C HIS A 183 -3.53 23.02 -0.52
N ARG A 184 -4.14 21.96 -1.07
CA ARG A 184 -5.35 22.04 -1.89
C ARG A 184 -6.55 22.45 -1.05
N LYS A 185 -6.67 21.88 0.16
CA LYS A 185 -7.71 22.23 1.13
C LYS A 185 -7.48 23.64 1.66
N ILE A 186 -6.30 23.88 2.21
CA ILE A 186 -5.90 25.17 2.78
C ILE A 186 -6.04 26.29 1.73
N GLY A 187 -5.53 26.07 0.53
CA GLY A 187 -5.57 27.06 -0.55
C GLY A 187 -6.99 27.41 -0.97
N LYS A 188 -7.91 26.44 -1.00
CA LYS A 188 -9.33 26.66 -1.27
C LYS A 188 -10.00 27.43 -0.13
N ASP A 189 -9.79 27.01 1.11
CA ASP A 189 -10.41 27.60 2.30
C ASP A 189 -9.94 29.06 2.52
N MET A 190 -8.67 29.34 2.23
CA MET A 190 -8.08 30.69 2.31
C MET A 190 -8.35 31.55 1.07
N GLY A 191 -8.90 31.00 0.00
CA GLY A 191 -9.09 31.69 -1.27
C GLY A 191 -7.77 32.09 -1.94
N LEU A 192 -6.80 31.18 -1.97
CA LEU A 192 -5.47 31.45 -2.57
C LEU A 192 -5.44 31.15 -4.06
N PHE A 193 -6.18 30.14 -4.49
CA PHE A 193 -6.29 29.73 -5.89
C PHE A 193 -7.64 29.10 -6.17
N MET A 194 -7.99 29.01 -7.44
CA MET A 194 -9.15 28.31 -7.94
C MET A 194 -8.77 27.47 -9.16
N VAL A 195 -9.59 26.47 -9.44
CA VAL A 195 -9.55 25.70 -10.70
C VAL A 195 -10.89 25.89 -11.38
N ASP A 196 -10.87 26.25 -12.67
CA ASP A 196 -12.09 26.46 -13.47
C ASP A 196 -12.04 25.55 -14.71
N ASP A 197 -13.17 24.89 -15.00
CA ASP A 197 -13.27 23.98 -16.13
C ASP A 197 -13.14 24.70 -17.50
N LEU A 198 -13.46 26.01 -17.56
CA LEU A 198 -13.30 26.83 -18.78
C LEU A 198 -11.84 27.04 -19.15
N ILE A 199 -10.94 27.03 -18.17
CA ILE A 199 -9.49 27.24 -18.39
C ILE A 199 -8.77 25.92 -18.58
N GLY A 200 -9.22 24.89 -17.86
CA GLY A 200 -8.70 23.54 -17.97
C GLY A 200 -8.60 22.84 -16.61
N ARG A 201 -8.94 21.57 -16.60
CA ARG A 201 -8.85 20.74 -15.41
C ARG A 201 -7.40 20.60 -14.95
N GLY A 202 -7.14 20.90 -13.69
CA GLY A 202 -5.81 20.80 -13.09
C GLY A 202 -4.91 22.01 -13.29
N LEU A 203 -5.38 23.10 -13.92
CA LEU A 203 -4.65 24.38 -14.02
C LEU A 203 -5.10 25.31 -12.90
N PRO A 204 -4.29 25.51 -11.81
CA PRO A 204 -4.65 26.40 -10.75
C PRO A 204 -4.42 27.87 -11.16
N MET A 205 -5.40 28.72 -10.91
CA MET A 205 -5.29 30.18 -11.05
C MET A 205 -5.11 30.80 -9.67
N PHE A 206 -4.09 31.60 -9.51
CA PHE A 206 -3.90 32.35 -8.28
C PHE A 206 -4.91 33.50 -8.15
N LEU A 207 -5.59 33.54 -7.02
CA LEU A 207 -6.39 34.67 -6.61
C LEU A 207 -5.46 35.76 -5.98
N PRO A 208 -5.92 36.99 -5.76
CA PRO A 208 -5.04 38.09 -5.29
C PRO A 208 -4.20 37.73 -4.06
N LYS A 209 -4.76 37.08 -3.07
CA LYS A 209 -4.02 36.63 -1.87
C LYS A 209 -2.94 35.59 -2.22
N GLY A 210 -3.28 34.61 -3.05
CA GLY A 210 -2.34 33.58 -3.47
C GLY A 210 -1.21 34.14 -4.32
N TYR A 211 -1.51 35.11 -5.20
CA TYR A 211 -0.48 35.80 -5.97
C TYR A 211 0.49 36.58 -5.08
N THR A 212 -0.01 37.28 -4.06
CA THR A 212 0.86 37.97 -3.09
C THR A 212 1.80 36.99 -2.39
N ILE A 213 1.28 35.87 -1.88
CA ILE A 213 2.10 34.83 -1.22
C ILE A 213 3.14 34.25 -2.21
N TRP A 214 2.79 34.08 -3.49
CA TRP A 214 3.72 33.56 -4.49
C TRP A 214 4.80 34.57 -4.86
N GLN A 215 4.48 35.88 -4.91
CA GLN A 215 5.41 36.96 -5.25
C GLN A 215 6.52 37.13 -4.19
N GLU A 216 6.22 36.96 -2.92
CA GLU A 216 7.20 37.15 -1.84
C GLU A 216 8.45 36.26 -1.97
N PRO A 217 8.33 34.90 -2.09
CA PRO A 217 9.50 34.05 -2.30
C PRO A 217 10.23 34.31 -3.62
N VAL A 218 9.49 34.61 -4.70
CA VAL A 218 10.09 34.89 -6.02
C VAL A 218 10.91 36.19 -5.96
N SER A 219 10.36 37.22 -5.38
CA SER A 219 11.06 38.50 -5.17
C SER A 219 12.34 38.30 -4.35
N TYR A 220 12.24 37.58 -3.22
CA TYR A 220 13.38 37.28 -2.37
C TYR A 220 14.49 36.51 -3.10
N THR A 221 14.16 35.45 -3.85
CA THR A 221 15.15 34.67 -4.61
C THR A 221 15.83 35.46 -5.70
N HIS A 222 15.11 36.34 -6.41
CA HIS A 222 15.69 37.20 -7.44
C HIS A 222 16.61 38.30 -6.87
N LEU A 223 16.32 38.81 -5.67
CA LEU A 223 17.15 39.83 -5.02
C LEU A 223 18.40 39.24 -4.35
N THR A 224 18.34 38.01 -3.85
CA THR A 224 19.44 37.43 -3.04
C THR A 224 20.41 36.56 -3.84
N LEU A 225 19.97 35.86 -4.88
CA LEU A 225 20.85 35.03 -5.71
C LEU A 225 22.03 35.79 -6.35
N PRO A 226 21.85 36.98 -6.92
CA PRO A 226 22.97 37.76 -7.46
C PRO A 226 23.99 38.15 -6.41
N THR A 227 23.59 38.35 -5.16
CA THR A 227 24.49 38.76 -4.05
C THR A 227 25.35 37.61 -3.55
N ILE A 228 24.87 36.37 -3.62
CA ILE A 228 25.61 35.17 -3.22
C ILE A 228 26.68 34.80 -4.26
N LEU A 229 26.46 35.11 -5.54
CA LEU A 229 27.42 34.82 -6.62
C LEU A 229 28.56 35.86 -6.73
N LEU A 230 28.53 36.93 -5.96
CA LEU A 230 29.55 37.98 -5.93
C LEU A 230 30.48 37.91 -4.70
N VAL A 231 30.39 36.87 -3.89
CA VAL A 231 31.28 36.50 -2.80
C VAL A 231 31.92 35.15 -3.13
#